data_2e0a46a784c23f7cc5e76e4d9a1c92c2
#
_entry.id   2e0a46a784c23f7cc5e76e4d9a1c92c2
#
_cell.length_a   1.000
_cell.length_b   1.000
_cell.length_c   1.000
_cell.angle_alpha   90.00
_cell.angle_beta   90.00
_cell.angle_gamma   90.00
#
_symmetry.space_group_name_H-M   'P 1'
#
loop_
_entity.id
_entity.type
_entity.pdbx_description
1 polymer ?
#
loop_
_entity_poly.entity_id
_entity_poly.type
_entity_poly.pdbx_seq_one_letter_code
_entity_poly.pdbx_strand_id
1 'polypeptide(L)'
;MAKITQKQLDEMLKADFLDRVTNFLSGEDGGQEEVLRVKSNEIAIPVVDSEGNERWIVITIKVPTGERGGDGYDGYSMAEDYQMKQEAKAEKKAEKEAKAEADRKKREAEKAKKEAEKQAKAEG
;
A
#
# COMPACT_ATOMS: atom_id res chain seq x y z
N MET A 1 -19.41 42.05 4.21
CA MET A 1 -19.28 40.61 4.01
C MET A 1 -18.05 40.09 4.78
N ALA A 2 -18.24 39.12 5.61
CA ALA A 2 -17.13 38.48 6.28
C ALA A 2 -16.32 37.67 5.28
N LYS A 3 -15.01 37.85 5.29
CA LYS A 3 -14.12 37.03 4.45
C LYS A 3 -14.08 35.60 4.97
N ILE A 4 -14.17 34.66 4.05
CA ILE A 4 -13.97 33.24 4.39
C ILE A 4 -12.51 33.05 4.79
N THR A 5 -12.27 32.48 5.97
CA THR A 5 -10.91 32.22 6.45
C THR A 5 -10.32 31.01 5.75
N GLN A 6 -9.00 30.88 5.75
CA GLN A 6 -8.32 29.71 5.20
C GLN A 6 -8.79 28.42 5.90
N LYS A 7 -9.02 28.50 7.20
CA LYS A 7 -9.54 27.36 7.98
C LYS A 7 -10.92 26.91 7.48
N GLN A 8 -11.80 27.87 7.18
CA GLN A 8 -13.14 27.59 6.64
C GLN A 8 -13.05 26.96 5.26
N LEU A 9 -12.17 27.47 4.39
CA LEU A 9 -11.92 26.89 3.08
C LEU A 9 -11.43 25.46 3.17
N ASP A 10 -10.49 25.19 4.07
CA ASP A 10 -9.95 23.86 4.30
C ASP A 10 -11.03 22.89 4.79
N GLU A 11 -11.88 23.34 5.71
CA GLU A 11 -12.99 22.53 6.22
C GLU A 11 -14.02 22.21 5.14
N MET A 12 -14.35 23.21 4.31
CA MET A 12 -15.27 23.04 3.17
C MET A 12 -14.70 22.03 2.17
N LEU A 13 -13.41 22.13 1.86
CA LEU A 13 -12.74 21.24 0.94
C LEU A 13 -12.72 19.80 1.46
N LYS A 14 -12.39 19.61 2.74
CA LYS A 14 -12.42 18.30 3.39
C LYS A 14 -13.80 17.66 3.31
N ALA A 15 -14.82 18.42 3.67
CA ALA A 15 -16.20 17.92 3.69
C ALA A 15 -16.68 17.54 2.29
N ASP A 16 -16.39 18.36 1.28
CA ASP A 16 -16.76 18.11 -0.10
C ASP A 16 -16.11 16.83 -0.64
N PHE A 17 -14.81 16.70 -0.44
CA PHE A 17 -14.10 15.49 -0.87
C PHE A 17 -14.56 14.23 -0.12
N LEU A 18 -14.82 14.34 1.18
CA LEU A 18 -15.32 13.23 1.96
C LEU A 18 -16.69 12.77 1.48
N ASP A 19 -17.57 13.70 1.14
CA ASP A 19 -18.88 13.40 0.55
C ASP A 19 -18.74 12.66 -0.79
N ARG A 20 -17.82 13.10 -1.63
CA ARG A 20 -17.53 12.44 -2.92
C ARG A 20 -17.02 11.02 -2.73
N VAL A 21 -16.08 10.83 -1.81
CA VAL A 21 -15.53 9.51 -1.49
C VAL A 21 -16.62 8.60 -0.92
N THR A 22 -17.43 9.12 0.00
CA THR A 22 -18.54 8.39 0.60
C THR A 22 -19.54 7.94 -0.46
N ASN A 23 -19.94 8.85 -1.35
CA ASN A 23 -20.90 8.55 -2.42
C ASN A 23 -20.36 7.53 -3.41
N PHE A 24 -19.10 7.61 -3.74
CA PHE A 24 -18.44 6.62 -4.60
C PHE A 24 -18.42 5.24 -3.94
N LEU A 25 -17.99 5.16 -2.69
CA LEU A 25 -17.86 3.89 -1.97
C LEU A 25 -19.20 3.20 -1.73
N SER A 26 -20.25 3.98 -1.46
CA SER A 26 -21.59 3.44 -1.24
C SER A 26 -22.38 3.20 -2.54
N GLY A 27 -21.83 3.60 -3.70
CA GLY A 27 -22.46 3.37 -5.01
C GLY A 27 -22.13 1.97 -5.55
N GLU A 28 -22.64 1.69 -6.77
CA GLU A 28 -22.45 0.38 -7.42
C GLU A 28 -20.99 0.02 -7.62
N ASP A 29 -20.17 0.98 -8.04
CA ASP A 29 -18.76 0.74 -8.35
C ASP A 29 -17.93 0.52 -7.08
N GLY A 30 -18.28 1.20 -5.98
CA GLY A 30 -17.58 1.07 -4.70
C GLY A 30 -17.98 -0.17 -3.93
N GLY A 31 -19.23 -0.62 -4.07
CA GLY A 31 -19.72 -1.88 -3.53
C GLY A 31 -19.78 -1.98 -2.00
N GLN A 32 -19.69 -0.87 -1.28
CA GLN A 32 -19.73 -0.89 0.19
C GLN A 32 -21.16 -0.69 0.68
N GLU A 33 -21.66 -1.61 1.47
CA GLU A 33 -23.01 -1.54 2.02
C GLU A 33 -23.14 -0.48 3.11
N GLU A 34 -22.07 -0.25 3.85
CA GLU A 34 -22.08 0.66 5.00
C GLU A 34 -20.81 1.53 5.00
N VAL A 35 -21.01 2.85 5.03
CA VAL A 35 -19.93 3.82 5.18
C VAL A 35 -20.34 4.80 6.27
N LEU A 36 -19.62 4.81 7.39
CA LEU A 36 -19.96 5.59 8.58
C LEU A 36 -19.12 6.86 8.68
N ARG A 37 -19.79 7.99 8.89
CA ARG A 37 -19.11 9.25 9.15
C ARG A 37 -18.77 9.32 10.64
N VAL A 38 -17.49 9.28 10.99
CA VAL A 38 -17.03 9.26 12.39
C VAL A 38 -16.47 10.61 12.87
N LYS A 39 -16.00 11.43 11.92
CA LYS A 39 -15.54 12.80 12.17
C LYS A 39 -15.85 13.66 10.96
N SER A 40 -15.66 14.99 11.07
CA SER A 40 -15.88 15.90 9.95
C SER A 40 -15.04 15.58 8.72
N ASN A 41 -13.90 14.91 8.90
CA ASN A 41 -12.96 14.59 7.82
C ASN A 41 -12.62 13.09 7.76
N GLU A 42 -13.39 12.25 8.41
CA GLU A 42 -13.06 10.83 8.55
C GLU A 42 -14.27 9.92 8.41
N ILE A 43 -14.10 8.85 7.66
CA ILE A 43 -15.11 7.80 7.51
C ILE A 43 -14.50 6.45 7.93
N ALA A 44 -15.36 5.56 8.44
CA ALA A 44 -14.99 4.21 8.80
C ALA A 44 -15.86 3.22 8.03
N ILE A 45 -15.27 2.16 7.52
CA ILE A 45 -15.96 1.15 6.71
C ILE A 45 -15.75 -0.22 7.36
N PRO A 46 -16.83 -0.91 7.72
CA PRO A 46 -16.70 -2.29 8.22
C PRO A 46 -16.39 -3.24 7.06
N VAL A 47 -15.36 -4.02 7.22
CA VAL A 47 -14.91 -4.97 6.19
C VAL A 47 -14.59 -6.32 6.83
N VAL A 48 -14.50 -7.34 5.99
CA VAL A 48 -14.07 -8.67 6.41
C VAL A 48 -12.80 -8.99 5.65
N ASP A 49 -11.75 -9.42 6.34
CA ASP A 49 -10.48 -9.76 5.72
C ASP A 49 -10.52 -11.15 5.06
N SER A 50 -9.43 -11.55 4.43
CA SER A 50 -9.34 -12.83 3.71
C SER A 50 -9.49 -14.06 4.62
N GLU A 51 -9.31 -13.91 5.92
CA GLU A 51 -9.43 -14.98 6.90
C GLU A 51 -10.82 -15.01 7.58
N GLY A 52 -11.71 -14.10 7.20
CA GLY A 52 -13.06 -14.01 7.75
C GLY A 52 -13.18 -13.18 9.03
N ASN A 53 -12.12 -12.45 9.39
CA ASN A 53 -12.13 -11.58 10.56
C ASN A 53 -12.75 -10.22 10.25
N GLU A 54 -13.61 -9.75 11.13
CA GLU A 54 -14.21 -8.42 11.01
C GLU A 54 -13.19 -7.34 11.36
N ARG A 55 -13.02 -6.37 10.46
CA ARG A 55 -12.05 -5.30 10.61
C ARG A 55 -12.65 -3.96 10.19
N TRP A 56 -11.91 -2.90 10.42
CA TRP A 56 -12.29 -1.55 10.02
C TRP A 56 -11.26 -0.99 9.06
N ILE A 57 -11.74 -0.31 8.01
CA ILE A 57 -10.91 0.56 7.18
C ILE A 57 -11.30 1.99 7.53
N VAL A 58 -10.31 2.83 7.80
CA VAL A 58 -10.51 4.24 8.14
C VAL A 58 -9.88 5.10 7.05
N ILE A 59 -10.66 6.04 6.51
CA ILE A 59 -10.18 7.01 5.52
C ILE A 59 -10.29 8.40 6.12
N THR A 60 -9.16 9.09 6.22
CA THR A 60 -9.07 10.44 6.75
C THR A 60 -8.67 11.41 5.65
N ILE A 61 -9.43 12.48 5.47
CA ILE A 61 -9.13 13.55 4.52
C ILE A 61 -8.36 14.64 5.24
N LYS A 62 -7.21 15.01 4.69
CA LYS A 62 -6.35 16.07 5.24
C LYS A 62 -6.04 17.09 4.16
N VAL A 63 -6.05 18.35 4.54
CA VAL A 63 -5.63 19.45 3.68
C VAL A 63 -4.40 20.07 4.33
N PRO A 64 -3.20 19.73 3.86
CA PRO A 64 -1.97 20.31 4.40
C PRO A 64 -1.93 21.82 4.20
N THR A 65 -1.24 22.53 5.09
CA THR A 65 -1.06 23.97 4.99
C THR A 65 -0.18 24.32 3.80
N GLY A 66 -0.44 25.48 3.20
CA GLY A 66 0.30 25.97 2.03
C GLY A 66 -0.41 25.71 0.72
N GLU A 67 0.09 26.30 -0.33
CA GLU A 67 -0.44 26.17 -1.68
C GLU A 67 0.38 25.14 -2.47
N ARG A 68 -0.27 24.53 -3.43
CA ARG A 68 0.41 23.62 -4.35
C ARG A 68 1.50 24.39 -5.12
N GLY A 69 2.74 23.91 -5.05
CA GLY A 69 3.90 24.59 -5.63
C GLY A 69 4.62 25.54 -4.70
N GLY A 70 4.12 25.70 -3.43
CA GLY A 70 4.80 26.46 -2.40
C GLY A 70 5.80 25.62 -1.59
N ASP A 71 6.28 26.17 -0.48
CA ASP A 71 7.28 25.52 0.37
C ASP A 71 6.71 24.44 1.31
N GLY A 72 5.40 24.27 1.31
CA GLY A 72 4.74 23.31 2.18
C GLY A 72 4.73 21.88 1.62
N TYR A 73 3.63 21.19 1.81
CA TYR A 73 3.45 19.82 1.34
C TYR A 73 3.60 19.73 -0.18
N ASP A 74 4.48 18.85 -0.64
CA ASP A 74 4.70 18.60 -2.07
C ASP A 74 4.34 17.14 -2.42
N GLY A 75 3.12 16.95 -2.91
CA GLY A 75 2.61 15.64 -3.29
C GLY A 75 3.37 15.01 -4.46
N TYR A 76 3.84 15.83 -5.40
CA TYR A 76 4.60 15.34 -6.56
C TYR A 76 5.92 14.70 -6.12
N SER A 77 6.66 15.39 -5.28
CA SER A 77 7.93 14.90 -4.75
C SER A 77 7.74 13.64 -3.89
N MET A 78 6.71 13.64 -3.06
CA MET A 78 6.39 12.49 -2.20
C MET A 78 5.97 11.26 -3.01
N ALA A 79 5.19 11.47 -4.08
CA ALA A 79 4.78 10.38 -4.97
C ALA A 79 5.96 9.78 -5.72
N GLU A 80 6.87 10.62 -6.18
CA GLU A 80 8.10 10.20 -6.85
C GLU A 80 8.99 9.38 -5.91
N ASP A 81 9.20 9.88 -4.70
CA ASP A 81 9.96 9.17 -3.66
C ASP A 81 9.33 7.82 -3.31
N TYR A 82 8.02 7.77 -3.19
CA TYR A 82 7.29 6.52 -2.93
C TYR A 82 7.52 5.51 -4.05
N GLN A 83 7.42 5.96 -5.31
CA GLN A 83 7.63 5.10 -6.48
C GLN A 83 9.05 4.55 -6.50
N MET A 84 10.05 5.41 -6.26
CA MET A 84 11.45 5.00 -6.20
C MET A 84 11.71 3.97 -5.10
N LYS A 85 11.10 4.15 -3.93
CA LYS A 85 11.19 3.19 -2.83
C LYS A 85 10.56 1.85 -3.17
N GLN A 86 9.42 1.85 -3.88
CA GLN A 86 8.76 0.61 -4.30
C GLN A 86 9.60 -0.14 -5.34
N GLU A 87 10.19 0.57 -6.29
CA GLU A 87 11.10 0.00 -7.29
C GLU A 87 12.33 -0.61 -6.62
N ALA A 88 12.93 0.09 -5.65
CA ALA A 88 14.09 -0.41 -4.91
C ALA A 88 13.74 -1.67 -4.10
N LYS A 89 12.56 -1.72 -3.49
CA LYS A 89 12.07 -2.91 -2.77
C LYS A 89 11.86 -4.09 -3.73
N ALA A 90 11.29 -3.82 -4.90
CA ALA A 90 11.05 -4.86 -5.91
C ALA A 90 12.37 -5.44 -6.41
N GLU A 91 13.38 -4.60 -6.66
CA GLU A 91 14.72 -5.03 -7.07
C GLU A 91 15.40 -5.88 -5.99
N LYS A 92 15.34 -5.45 -4.74
CA LYS A 92 15.91 -6.21 -3.61
C LYS A 92 15.24 -7.56 -3.44
N LYS A 93 13.92 -7.61 -3.61
CA LYS A 93 13.17 -8.85 -3.52
C LYS A 93 13.54 -9.79 -4.65
N ALA A 94 13.65 -9.27 -5.88
CA ALA A 94 14.06 -10.04 -7.05
C ALA A 94 15.48 -10.60 -6.90
N GLU A 95 16.42 -9.80 -6.38
CA GLU A 95 17.80 -10.24 -6.10
C GLU A 95 17.82 -11.34 -5.04
N LYS A 96 17.04 -11.18 -3.98
CA LYS A 96 16.94 -12.18 -2.90
C LYS A 96 16.38 -13.49 -3.40
N GLU A 97 15.33 -13.46 -4.23
CA GLU A 97 14.73 -14.65 -4.82
C GLU A 97 15.69 -15.33 -5.79
N ALA A 98 16.40 -14.56 -6.62
CA ALA A 98 17.39 -15.09 -7.55
C ALA A 98 18.54 -15.76 -6.81
N LYS A 99 19.02 -15.16 -5.73
CA LYS A 99 20.07 -15.70 -4.89
C LYS A 99 19.64 -16.99 -4.19
N ALA A 100 18.43 -17.01 -3.63
CA ALA A 100 17.87 -18.19 -2.97
C ALA A 100 17.70 -19.35 -3.95
N GLU A 101 17.25 -19.06 -5.17
CA GLU A 101 17.11 -20.07 -6.22
C GLU A 101 18.46 -20.60 -6.68
N ALA A 102 19.45 -19.75 -6.87
CA ALA A 102 20.80 -20.16 -7.23
C ALA A 102 21.43 -21.04 -6.17
N ASP A 103 21.28 -20.68 -4.89
CA ASP A 103 21.78 -21.48 -3.77
C ASP A 103 21.07 -22.83 -3.68
N ARG A 104 19.78 -22.89 -3.94
CA ARG A 104 19.02 -24.13 -3.95
C ARG A 104 19.52 -25.07 -5.05
N LYS A 105 19.69 -24.55 -6.26
CA LYS A 105 20.20 -25.33 -7.40
C LYS A 105 21.61 -25.85 -7.14
N LYS A 106 22.44 -25.05 -6.52
CA LYS A 106 23.80 -25.43 -6.15
C LYS A 106 23.81 -26.57 -5.12
N ARG A 107 22.96 -26.51 -4.12
CA ARG A 107 22.81 -27.55 -3.11
C ARG A 107 22.31 -28.88 -3.70
N GLU A 108 21.33 -28.79 -4.62
CA GLU A 108 20.81 -29.97 -5.31
C GLU A 108 21.88 -30.63 -6.18
N ALA A 109 22.68 -29.83 -6.89
CA ALA A 109 23.78 -30.32 -7.72
C ALA A 109 24.86 -31.00 -6.87
N GLU A 110 25.24 -30.44 -5.71
CA GLU A 110 26.19 -31.05 -4.79
C GLU A 110 25.68 -32.35 -4.19
N LYS A 111 24.40 -32.41 -3.85
CA LYS A 111 23.74 -33.61 -3.33
C LYS A 111 23.73 -34.74 -4.34
N ALA A 112 23.37 -34.42 -5.59
CA ALA A 112 23.38 -35.39 -6.69
C ALA A 112 24.75 -35.91 -6.99
N LYS A 113 25.79 -35.06 -6.91
CA LYS A 113 27.19 -35.44 -7.10
C LYS A 113 27.67 -36.37 -6.01
N LYS A 114 27.33 -36.12 -4.76
CA LYS A 114 27.69 -37.00 -3.60
C LYS A 114 27.00 -38.36 -3.70
N GLU A 115 25.77 -38.42 -4.13
CA GLU A 115 25.05 -39.69 -4.34
C GLU A 115 25.66 -40.51 -5.47
N ALA A 116 26.06 -39.86 -6.57
CA ALA A 116 26.75 -40.54 -7.67
C ALA A 116 28.10 -41.11 -7.26
N GLU A 117 28.88 -40.37 -6.48
CA GLU A 117 30.17 -40.87 -5.94
C GLU A 117 29.97 -42.04 -4.98
N LYS A 118 28.94 -41.99 -4.16
CA LYS A 118 28.59 -43.05 -3.20
C LYS A 118 28.20 -44.35 -3.91
N GLN A 119 27.42 -44.23 -5.00
CA GLN A 119 27.04 -45.38 -5.83
C GLN A 119 28.26 -45.98 -6.55
N ALA A 120 29.13 -45.14 -7.11
CA ALA A 120 30.35 -45.56 -7.76
C ALA A 120 31.28 -46.36 -6.82
N LYS A 121 31.38 -45.92 -5.55
CA LYS A 121 32.15 -46.63 -4.54
C LYS A 121 31.52 -47.97 -4.10
N ALA A 122 30.17 -48.02 -4.10
CA ALA A 122 29.45 -49.27 -3.76
C ALA A 122 29.54 -50.33 -4.83
N GLU A 123 29.68 -49.94 -6.11
CA GLU A 123 29.83 -50.83 -7.26
C GLU A 123 31.28 -51.29 -7.50
N GLY A 124 32.22 -50.61 -6.92
CA GLY A 124 33.65 -50.92 -6.98
C GLY A 124 34.08 -51.81 -5.84
#